data_6d67be5559795f9be5c7941df60c0c45
#
_entry.id   6d67be5559795f9be5c7941df60c0c45
#
_cell.length_a   1.000
_cell.length_b   1.000
_cell.length_c   1.000
_cell.angle_alpha   90.00
_cell.angle_beta   90.00
_cell.angle_gamma   90.00
#
_symmetry.space_group_name_H-M   'P 1'
#
loop_
_entity.id
_entity.type
_entity.pdbx_description
1 polymer ?
#
loop_
_entity_poly.entity_id
_entity_poly.type
_entity_poly.pdbx_seq_one_letter_code
_entity_poly.pdbx_strand_id
1 'polypeptide(L)'
;MTLKWVPALLCAGLLTAQNLPRVDLHAHIHDEDHPAQSLTPAAVAALGKKLNVRFGILAEGGCGGDIHDNASLVEFIDSTAGQPVYRGLQVYGFDWPKCLSPENLKRLDYISADALVFPGKDGKDVLLWLPNVKFDDPQDFMERYVAYTVKVLSQPIQIWANPTYLPESLKSQYDALWTPARMQRVIDAAVAHHVAIELNSHFRVPSAAFVRRAKAAGAKFSFGSNEHVHGIGNIDYGLAMAKQCGLTRSDIYVPTRRSAR
;
A
#
# COMPACT_ATOMS: atom_id res chain seq x y z
N MET A 1 -57.09 10.37 25.91
CA MET A 1 -56.04 9.37 25.53
C MET A 1 -54.88 10.14 24.91
N THR A 2 -53.83 10.38 25.67
CA THR A 2 -52.64 11.12 25.25
C THR A 2 -51.56 10.13 24.85
N LEU A 3 -51.25 10.12 23.56
CA LEU A 3 -50.22 9.28 22.98
C LEU A 3 -48.84 9.88 23.31
N LYS A 4 -48.07 9.22 24.18
CA LYS A 4 -46.68 9.59 24.47
C LYS A 4 -45.77 9.08 23.38
N TRP A 5 -45.15 10.00 22.64
CA TRP A 5 -44.05 9.70 21.76
C TRP A 5 -42.75 9.46 22.56
N VAL A 6 -42.17 8.31 22.39
CA VAL A 6 -40.83 7.98 22.90
C VAL A 6 -39.85 8.23 21.77
N PRO A 7 -38.84 9.11 21.95
CA PRO A 7 -37.82 9.26 20.93
C PRO A 7 -36.87 8.04 20.95
N ALA A 8 -36.76 7.34 19.82
CA ALA A 8 -35.78 6.31 19.63
C ALA A 8 -34.37 6.96 19.59
N LEU A 9 -33.55 6.59 20.56
CA LEU A 9 -32.14 7.01 20.62
C LEU A 9 -31.37 6.46 19.40
N LEU A 10 -30.95 7.37 18.54
CA LEU A 10 -29.84 7.13 17.61
C LEU A 10 -28.50 7.13 18.40
N CYS A 11 -28.13 6.00 18.98
CA CYS A 11 -26.80 5.74 19.52
C CYS A 11 -26.11 4.66 18.71
N ALA A 12 -25.76 4.93 17.46
CA ALA A 12 -24.94 4.05 16.64
C ALA A 12 -23.91 4.86 15.85
N GLY A 13 -22.86 5.34 16.48
CA GLY A 13 -21.86 6.10 15.73
C GLY A 13 -20.50 6.35 16.38
N LEU A 14 -20.25 5.93 17.59
CA LEU A 14 -19.02 6.35 18.33
C LEU A 14 -18.06 5.24 18.75
N LEU A 15 -18.31 3.98 18.39
CA LEU A 15 -17.51 2.84 18.92
C LEU A 15 -16.52 2.18 17.95
N THR A 16 -16.38 2.65 16.70
CA THR A 16 -15.68 1.85 15.67
C THR A 16 -14.22 2.23 15.42
N ALA A 17 -13.76 3.40 15.80
CA ALA A 17 -12.38 3.83 15.53
C ALA A 17 -11.35 3.33 16.57
N GLN A 18 -11.78 2.80 17.71
CA GLN A 18 -10.88 2.47 18.84
C GLN A 18 -10.14 1.14 18.72
N ASN A 19 -10.47 0.27 17.74
CA ASN A 19 -9.89 -1.08 17.61
C ASN A 19 -9.34 -1.41 16.22
N LEU A 20 -8.87 -0.41 15.46
CA LEU A 20 -8.21 -0.69 14.19
C LEU A 20 -6.88 -1.42 14.43
N PRO A 21 -6.53 -2.42 13.60
CA PRO A 21 -5.23 -3.06 13.69
C PRO A 21 -4.14 -2.03 13.37
N ARG A 22 -3.20 -1.87 14.29
CA ARG A 22 -2.01 -1.03 14.06
C ARG A 22 -0.96 -1.88 13.37
N VAL A 23 -0.92 -1.81 12.06
CA VAL A 23 -0.01 -2.57 11.22
C VAL A 23 0.54 -1.64 10.14
N ASP A 24 1.85 -1.62 9.99
CA ASP A 24 2.56 -0.92 8.91
C ASP A 24 3.05 -1.97 7.92
N LEU A 25 2.46 -2.00 6.72
CA LEU A 25 2.77 -2.98 5.68
C LEU A 25 3.63 -2.37 4.55
N HIS A 26 4.22 -1.19 4.78
CA HIS A 26 5.10 -0.54 3.82
C HIS A 26 6.28 0.10 4.57
N ALA A 27 7.12 -0.75 5.16
CA ALA A 27 8.29 -0.34 5.90
C ALA A 27 9.54 -0.92 5.23
N HIS A 28 10.39 -0.06 4.68
CA HIS A 28 11.69 -0.42 4.14
C HIS A 28 12.74 -0.33 5.23
N ILE A 29 13.51 -1.39 5.42
CA ILE A 29 14.49 -1.49 6.50
C ILE A 29 15.93 -1.30 6.03
N HIS A 30 16.14 -1.27 4.72
CA HIS A 30 17.42 -0.95 4.11
C HIS A 30 17.49 0.53 3.77
N ASP A 31 18.63 1.14 4.03
CA ASP A 31 18.99 2.49 3.63
C ASP A 31 20.09 2.36 2.57
N GLU A 32 19.74 2.65 1.31
CA GLU A 32 20.67 2.53 0.18
C GLU A 32 21.79 3.57 0.26
N ASP A 33 21.46 4.79 0.72
CA ASP A 33 22.42 5.89 0.83
C ASP A 33 23.34 5.72 2.06
N HIS A 34 22.82 5.07 3.12
CA HIS A 34 23.52 4.86 4.38
C HIS A 34 23.36 3.42 4.88
N PRO A 35 23.97 2.41 4.25
CA PRO A 35 23.74 0.99 4.59
C PRO A 35 23.99 0.64 6.07
N ALA A 36 24.89 1.38 6.73
CA ALA A 36 25.16 1.21 8.16
C ALA A 36 23.97 1.62 9.07
N GLN A 37 22.99 2.34 8.56
CA GLN A 37 21.78 2.71 9.26
C GLN A 37 20.64 1.71 9.06
N SER A 38 20.80 0.75 8.16
CA SER A 38 19.81 -0.30 7.91
C SER A 38 19.44 -1.04 9.20
N LEU A 39 18.16 -1.38 9.32
CA LEU A 39 17.62 -2.08 10.49
C LEU A 39 17.63 -3.59 10.27
N THR A 40 17.86 -4.34 11.34
CA THR A 40 17.64 -5.78 11.31
C THR A 40 16.16 -6.11 11.58
N PRO A 41 15.65 -7.26 11.11
CA PRO A 41 14.29 -7.69 11.44
C PRO A 41 14.01 -7.77 12.95
N ALA A 42 15.03 -8.11 13.76
CA ALA A 42 14.92 -8.11 15.22
C ALA A 42 14.77 -6.69 15.79
N ALA A 43 15.51 -5.71 15.26
CA ALA A 43 15.38 -4.31 15.65
C ALA A 43 13.99 -3.76 15.30
N VAL A 44 13.45 -4.10 14.12
CA VAL A 44 12.09 -3.75 13.68
C VAL A 44 11.05 -4.38 14.60
N ALA A 45 11.22 -5.63 14.99
CA ALA A 45 10.33 -6.31 15.95
C ALA A 45 10.33 -5.63 17.33
N ALA A 46 11.51 -5.19 17.80
CA ALA A 46 11.63 -4.44 19.05
C ALA A 46 10.97 -3.06 18.96
N LEU A 47 11.17 -2.36 17.84
CA LEU A 47 10.51 -1.09 17.56
C LEU A 47 8.99 -1.25 17.52
N GLY A 48 8.50 -2.34 16.92
CA GLY A 48 7.07 -2.65 16.86
C GLY A 48 6.42 -2.78 18.25
N LYS A 49 7.11 -3.41 19.20
CA LYS A 49 6.67 -3.47 20.59
C LYS A 49 6.60 -2.06 21.22
N LYS A 50 7.62 -1.23 20.98
CA LYS A 50 7.68 0.14 21.53
C LYS A 50 6.56 1.03 20.97
N LEU A 51 6.27 0.94 19.67
CA LEU A 51 5.25 1.76 18.99
C LEU A 51 3.84 1.17 19.06
N ASN A 52 3.70 -0.06 19.54
CA ASN A 52 2.48 -0.84 19.45
C ASN A 52 1.97 -0.94 18.00
N VAL A 53 2.89 -1.24 17.07
CA VAL A 53 2.64 -1.44 15.64
C VAL A 53 3.25 -2.77 15.22
N ARG A 54 2.54 -3.57 14.46
CA ARG A 54 3.13 -4.74 13.78
C ARG A 54 3.67 -4.32 12.43
N PHE A 55 4.87 -4.76 12.11
CA PHE A 55 5.51 -4.43 10.85
C PHE A 55 5.40 -5.54 9.81
N GLY A 56 5.17 -5.13 8.56
CA GLY A 56 5.56 -5.87 7.38
C GLY A 56 6.84 -5.27 6.84
N ILE A 57 7.91 -6.05 6.86
CA ILE A 57 9.16 -5.67 6.22
C ILE A 57 8.97 -5.87 4.72
N LEU A 58 9.15 -4.80 3.96
CA LEU A 58 8.96 -4.78 2.52
C LEU A 58 10.32 -4.71 1.83
N ALA A 59 10.70 -5.80 1.15
CA ALA A 59 11.86 -5.83 0.27
C ALA A 59 11.46 -5.49 -1.16
N GLU A 60 12.35 -4.89 -1.92
CA GLU A 60 12.13 -4.59 -3.33
C GLU A 60 12.49 -5.79 -4.20
N GLY A 61 11.55 -6.22 -5.05
CA GLY A 61 11.69 -7.44 -5.82
C GLY A 61 11.30 -7.32 -7.29
N GLY A 62 11.97 -8.14 -8.08
CA GLY A 62 11.79 -8.24 -9.53
C GLY A 62 13.12 -8.52 -10.21
N CYS A 63 13.12 -8.74 -11.51
CA CYS A 63 14.34 -9.13 -12.24
C CYS A 63 15.50 -8.09 -12.17
N GLY A 64 15.23 -6.89 -11.72
CA GLY A 64 16.23 -5.82 -11.51
C GLY A 64 16.26 -5.25 -10.10
N GLY A 65 15.51 -5.82 -9.15
CA GLY A 65 15.48 -5.38 -7.75
C GLY A 65 16.50 -6.09 -6.87
N ASP A 66 16.52 -5.80 -5.59
CA ASP A 66 17.38 -6.45 -4.60
C ASP A 66 17.07 -7.95 -4.51
N ILE A 67 15.78 -8.28 -4.51
CA ILE A 67 15.30 -9.66 -4.60
C ILE A 67 15.06 -9.99 -6.07
N HIS A 68 16.11 -10.41 -6.77
CA HIS A 68 16.09 -10.62 -8.22
C HIS A 68 16.05 -12.10 -8.66
N ASP A 69 16.19 -13.02 -7.71
CA ASP A 69 16.14 -14.47 -7.95
C ASP A 69 15.63 -15.24 -6.72
N ASN A 70 15.54 -16.56 -6.86
CA ASN A 70 15.09 -17.41 -5.75
C ASN A 70 16.09 -17.46 -4.59
N ALA A 71 17.38 -17.28 -4.83
CA ALA A 71 18.37 -17.33 -3.75
C ALA A 71 18.24 -16.10 -2.86
N SER A 72 18.19 -14.90 -3.43
CA SER A 72 17.96 -13.65 -2.70
C SER A 72 16.60 -13.61 -1.98
N LEU A 73 15.56 -14.18 -2.59
CA LEU A 73 14.26 -14.31 -1.92
C LEU A 73 14.31 -15.24 -0.70
N VAL A 74 14.99 -16.37 -0.81
CA VAL A 74 15.16 -17.31 0.32
C VAL A 74 15.97 -16.66 1.43
N GLU A 75 17.05 -15.96 1.12
CA GLU A 75 17.86 -15.21 2.09
C GLU A 75 17.00 -14.17 2.85
N PHE A 76 16.19 -13.39 2.14
CA PHE A 76 15.25 -12.46 2.78
C PHE A 76 14.27 -13.16 3.72
N ILE A 77 13.66 -14.27 3.28
CA ILE A 77 12.72 -15.04 4.09
C ILE A 77 13.41 -15.57 5.36
N ASP A 78 14.62 -16.11 5.22
CA ASP A 78 15.38 -16.71 6.31
C ASP A 78 15.87 -15.63 7.30
N SER A 79 16.22 -14.43 6.82
CA SER A 79 16.61 -13.29 7.68
C SER A 79 15.50 -12.86 8.64
N THR A 80 14.24 -13.06 8.24
CA THR A 80 13.07 -12.74 9.05
C THR A 80 12.57 -13.89 9.92
N ALA A 81 13.22 -15.07 9.85
CA ALA A 81 12.77 -16.25 10.55
C ALA A 81 12.71 -16.03 12.08
N GLY A 82 11.65 -16.51 12.72
CA GLY A 82 11.44 -16.36 14.17
C GLY A 82 11.04 -14.95 14.63
N GLN A 83 11.11 -13.92 13.78
CA GLN A 83 10.72 -12.57 14.14
C GLN A 83 9.19 -12.37 13.99
N PRO A 84 8.53 -11.58 14.86
CA PRO A 84 7.09 -11.31 14.80
C PRO A 84 6.74 -10.23 13.77
N VAL A 85 7.33 -10.31 12.58
CA VAL A 85 7.09 -9.41 11.45
C VAL A 85 6.39 -10.14 10.29
N TYR A 86 5.76 -9.42 9.39
CA TYR A 86 5.30 -9.95 8.11
C TYR A 86 6.38 -9.77 7.05
N ARG A 87 6.42 -10.68 6.09
CA ARG A 87 7.35 -10.68 4.95
C ARG A 87 6.63 -10.20 3.72
N GLY A 88 6.95 -9.02 3.26
CA GLY A 88 6.39 -8.42 2.07
C GLY A 88 7.42 -8.32 0.95
N LEU A 89 6.94 -8.31 -0.27
CA LEU A 89 7.73 -8.02 -1.46
C LEU A 89 7.02 -6.91 -2.24
N GLN A 90 7.71 -5.81 -2.50
CA GLN A 90 7.25 -4.77 -3.43
C GLN A 90 7.80 -5.07 -4.81
N VAL A 91 6.91 -5.18 -5.79
CA VAL A 91 7.27 -5.52 -7.16
C VAL A 91 6.90 -4.41 -8.13
N TYR A 92 7.68 -4.30 -9.20
CA TYR A 92 7.47 -3.31 -10.26
C TYR A 92 7.33 -4.01 -11.61
N GLY A 93 6.57 -3.37 -12.52
CA GLY A 93 6.34 -3.91 -13.86
C GLY A 93 5.60 -5.24 -13.87
N PHE A 94 5.90 -6.10 -14.85
CA PHE A 94 5.18 -7.37 -15.08
C PHE A 94 6.09 -8.59 -15.20
N ASP A 95 7.39 -8.39 -15.13
CA ASP A 95 8.39 -9.45 -15.38
C ASP A 95 8.82 -10.20 -14.12
N TRP A 96 8.54 -9.66 -12.93
CA TRP A 96 8.93 -10.23 -11.66
C TRP A 96 8.55 -11.72 -11.47
N PRO A 97 7.42 -12.25 -12.00
CA PRO A 97 7.11 -13.66 -11.86
C PRO A 97 8.04 -14.58 -12.68
N LYS A 98 8.84 -14.02 -13.61
CA LYS A 98 9.82 -14.79 -14.38
C LYS A 98 11.08 -15.11 -13.57
N CYS A 99 11.41 -14.29 -12.57
CA CYS A 99 12.64 -14.38 -11.78
C CYS A 99 12.43 -15.08 -10.43
N LEU A 100 11.19 -15.18 -9.97
CA LEU A 100 10.83 -15.70 -8.65
C LEU A 100 9.85 -16.87 -8.79
N SER A 101 10.20 -18.03 -8.25
CA SER A 101 9.38 -19.22 -8.37
C SER A 101 8.09 -19.13 -7.54
N PRO A 102 6.98 -19.72 -8.01
CA PRO A 102 5.73 -19.75 -7.26
C PRO A 102 5.85 -20.39 -5.87
N GLU A 103 6.75 -21.37 -5.69
CA GLU A 103 6.99 -22.03 -4.41
C GLU A 103 7.54 -21.04 -3.39
N ASN A 104 8.55 -20.25 -3.77
CA ASN A 104 9.16 -19.28 -2.88
C ASN A 104 8.25 -18.08 -2.62
N LEU A 105 7.53 -17.61 -3.63
CA LEU A 105 6.53 -16.54 -3.48
C LEU A 105 5.42 -16.91 -2.48
N LYS A 106 5.02 -18.17 -2.41
CA LYS A 106 4.03 -18.66 -1.41
C LYS A 106 4.52 -18.57 0.03
N ARG A 107 5.82 -18.42 0.27
CA ARG A 107 6.41 -18.24 1.61
C ARG A 107 6.32 -16.80 2.11
N LEU A 108 6.05 -15.83 1.24
CA LEU A 108 5.77 -14.45 1.60
C LEU A 108 4.37 -14.31 2.22
N ASP A 109 4.20 -13.36 3.12
CA ASP A 109 2.91 -13.08 3.74
C ASP A 109 2.03 -12.19 2.84
N TYR A 110 2.65 -11.33 2.00
CA TYR A 110 1.97 -10.53 0.99
C TYR A 110 2.95 -10.04 -0.10
N ILE A 111 2.39 -9.67 -1.25
CA ILE A 111 3.06 -8.98 -2.33
C ILE A 111 2.34 -7.66 -2.55
N SER A 112 3.12 -6.61 -2.69
CA SER A 112 2.66 -5.24 -2.95
C SER A 112 3.18 -4.79 -4.30
N ALA A 113 2.41 -3.99 -5.03
CA ALA A 113 2.87 -3.33 -6.25
C ALA A 113 2.29 -1.92 -6.36
N ASP A 114 2.97 -1.08 -7.09
CA ASP A 114 2.50 0.24 -7.47
C ASP A 114 2.67 0.50 -8.97
N ALA A 115 2.27 1.69 -9.41
CA ALA A 115 2.37 2.13 -10.80
C ALA A 115 3.40 3.27 -10.96
N LEU A 116 4.33 3.44 -10.01
CA LEU A 116 5.25 4.56 -10.00
C LEU A 116 6.42 4.40 -10.97
N VAL A 117 6.79 3.16 -11.30
CA VAL A 117 7.65 2.85 -12.45
C VAL A 117 6.74 2.77 -13.67
N PHE A 118 6.59 3.89 -14.35
CA PHE A 118 5.57 4.09 -15.37
C PHE A 118 6.14 4.05 -16.79
N PRO A 119 5.56 3.29 -17.73
CA PRO A 119 6.09 3.20 -19.09
C PRO A 119 5.92 4.52 -19.85
N GLY A 120 7.02 5.15 -20.25
CA GLY A 120 7.07 6.31 -21.09
C GLY A 120 6.58 6.03 -22.51
N LYS A 121 6.31 7.09 -23.28
CA LYS A 121 5.91 6.96 -24.69
C LYS A 121 7.06 6.48 -25.59
N ASP A 122 8.28 6.68 -25.17
CA ASP A 122 9.51 6.25 -25.83
C ASP A 122 9.93 4.83 -25.47
N GLY A 123 9.13 4.12 -24.66
CA GLY A 123 9.40 2.77 -24.19
C GLY A 123 10.37 2.69 -23.01
N LYS A 124 10.82 3.82 -22.48
CA LYS A 124 11.63 3.86 -21.25
C LYS A 124 10.74 4.07 -20.03
N ASP A 125 11.17 3.55 -18.90
CA ASP A 125 10.47 3.77 -17.64
C ASP A 125 10.67 5.20 -17.14
N VAL A 126 9.59 5.78 -16.62
CA VAL A 126 9.55 7.07 -15.96
C VAL A 126 9.31 6.81 -14.48
N LEU A 127 10.24 7.21 -13.64
CA LEU A 127 10.13 7.10 -12.19
C LEU A 127 9.35 8.30 -11.66
N LEU A 128 8.06 8.10 -11.40
CA LEU A 128 7.12 9.20 -11.13
C LEU A 128 7.44 10.01 -9.87
N TRP A 129 8.22 9.47 -8.95
CA TRP A 129 8.64 10.16 -7.71
C TRP A 129 9.81 11.14 -7.91
N LEU A 130 10.48 11.10 -9.06
CA LEU A 130 11.60 12.01 -9.32
C LEU A 130 11.10 13.45 -9.50
N PRO A 131 11.82 14.45 -8.97
CA PRO A 131 11.33 15.83 -8.87
C PRO A 131 11.16 16.52 -10.23
N ASN A 132 11.87 16.07 -11.26
CA ASN A 132 11.86 16.71 -12.57
C ASN A 132 10.90 16.09 -13.58
N VAL A 133 10.07 15.14 -13.16
CA VAL A 133 9.10 14.49 -14.04
C VAL A 133 7.99 15.46 -14.41
N LYS A 134 7.80 15.65 -15.73
CA LYS A 134 6.76 16.52 -16.29
C LYS A 134 6.05 15.82 -17.44
N PHE A 135 4.80 16.19 -17.63
CA PHE A 135 3.96 15.70 -18.72
C PHE A 135 3.32 16.90 -19.43
N ASP A 136 3.50 16.99 -20.74
CA ASP A 136 2.96 18.09 -21.57
C ASP A 136 1.43 18.06 -21.58
N ASP A 137 0.84 16.87 -21.61
CA ASP A 137 -0.60 16.66 -21.53
C ASP A 137 -0.96 15.83 -20.28
N PRO A 138 -1.41 16.48 -19.19
CA PRO A 138 -1.85 15.80 -17.97
C PRO A 138 -3.05 14.86 -18.18
N GLN A 139 -3.91 15.13 -19.18
CA GLN A 139 -5.08 14.27 -19.42
C GLN A 139 -4.67 12.97 -20.12
N ASP A 140 -3.79 13.02 -21.12
CA ASP A 140 -3.20 11.84 -21.75
C ASP A 140 -2.41 11.01 -20.72
N PHE A 141 -1.60 11.67 -19.89
CA PHE A 141 -0.91 10.99 -18.80
C PHE A 141 -1.89 10.21 -17.93
N MET A 142 -2.96 10.85 -17.47
CA MET A 142 -3.93 10.22 -16.57
C MET A 142 -4.65 9.04 -17.21
N GLU A 143 -5.03 9.12 -18.48
CA GLU A 143 -5.68 7.98 -19.15
C GLU A 143 -4.73 6.76 -19.23
N ARG A 144 -3.48 7.02 -19.57
CA ARG A 144 -2.44 5.97 -19.59
C ARG A 144 -2.14 5.43 -18.20
N TYR A 145 -2.03 6.32 -17.20
CA TYR A 145 -1.72 5.98 -15.82
C TYR A 145 -2.81 5.12 -15.19
N VAL A 146 -4.08 5.49 -15.36
CA VAL A 146 -5.22 4.69 -14.92
C VAL A 146 -5.26 3.34 -15.62
N ALA A 147 -5.03 3.30 -16.94
CA ALA A 147 -5.00 2.04 -17.68
C ALA A 147 -3.84 1.13 -17.23
N TYR A 148 -2.68 1.70 -16.95
CA TYR A 148 -1.52 0.98 -16.43
C TYR A 148 -1.78 0.46 -15.02
N THR A 149 -2.33 1.30 -14.13
CA THR A 149 -2.71 0.91 -12.77
C THR A 149 -3.69 -0.26 -12.77
N VAL A 150 -4.71 -0.25 -13.65
CA VAL A 150 -5.65 -1.38 -13.78
C VAL A 150 -4.92 -2.68 -14.15
N LYS A 151 -3.92 -2.61 -15.03
CA LYS A 151 -3.09 -3.79 -15.34
C LYS A 151 -2.24 -4.24 -14.16
N VAL A 152 -1.64 -3.30 -13.39
CA VAL A 152 -0.89 -3.62 -12.17
C VAL A 152 -1.80 -4.35 -11.18
N LEU A 153 -3.02 -3.87 -10.98
CA LEU A 153 -4.00 -4.47 -10.08
C LEU A 153 -4.48 -5.86 -10.50
N SER A 154 -4.34 -6.23 -11.77
CA SER A 154 -4.68 -7.58 -12.25
C SER A 154 -3.61 -8.64 -11.97
N GLN A 155 -2.45 -8.25 -11.43
CA GLN A 155 -1.40 -9.17 -11.04
C GLN A 155 -1.73 -9.88 -9.71
N PRO A 156 -1.05 -10.99 -9.37
CA PRO A 156 -1.30 -11.74 -8.13
C PRO A 156 -0.69 -11.03 -6.90
N ILE A 157 -1.12 -9.80 -6.65
CA ILE A 157 -0.69 -8.96 -5.53
C ILE A 157 -1.80 -8.86 -4.47
N GLN A 158 -1.44 -8.48 -3.26
CA GLN A 158 -2.37 -8.29 -2.15
C GLN A 158 -2.58 -6.83 -1.79
N ILE A 159 -1.61 -5.95 -2.11
CA ILE A 159 -1.66 -4.53 -1.75
C ILE A 159 -1.31 -3.68 -2.96
N TRP A 160 -2.13 -2.68 -3.24
CA TRP A 160 -1.79 -1.58 -4.13
C TRP A 160 -1.12 -0.48 -3.31
N ALA A 161 0.19 -0.38 -3.42
CA ALA A 161 0.99 0.64 -2.78
C ALA A 161 0.91 1.98 -3.51
N ASN A 162 1.18 3.05 -2.79
CA ASN A 162 1.24 4.42 -3.33
C ASN A 162 0.01 4.81 -4.19
N PRO A 163 -1.23 4.44 -3.80
CA PRO A 163 -2.39 4.61 -4.66
C PRO A 163 -2.65 6.09 -4.93
N THR A 164 -3.02 6.39 -6.15
CA THR A 164 -3.37 7.76 -6.61
C THR A 164 -2.23 8.78 -6.53
N TYR A 165 -0.99 8.35 -6.34
CA TYR A 165 0.15 9.25 -6.40
C TYR A 165 0.19 10.04 -7.72
N LEU A 166 0.59 11.29 -7.65
CA LEU A 166 0.88 12.12 -8.81
C LEU A 166 2.28 12.73 -8.69
N PRO A 167 3.02 12.83 -9.79
CA PRO A 167 4.29 13.56 -9.83
C PRO A 167 4.15 14.97 -9.29
N GLU A 168 5.23 15.53 -8.75
CA GLU A 168 5.25 16.88 -8.14
C GLU A 168 4.63 17.94 -9.05
N SER A 169 4.92 17.87 -10.37
CA SER A 169 4.40 18.80 -11.38
C SER A 169 2.87 18.77 -11.53
N LEU A 170 2.20 17.72 -11.06
CA LEU A 170 0.75 17.53 -11.19
C LEU A 170 -0.01 17.53 -9.85
N LYS A 171 0.69 17.56 -8.72
CA LYS A 171 0.06 17.48 -7.37
C LYS A 171 -0.99 18.56 -7.14
N SER A 172 -0.76 19.78 -7.60
CA SER A 172 -1.72 20.89 -7.46
C SER A 172 -3.03 20.67 -8.21
N GLN A 173 -3.05 19.74 -9.16
CA GLN A 173 -4.22 19.39 -9.98
C GLN A 173 -4.88 18.08 -9.52
N TYR A 174 -4.53 17.56 -8.35
CA TYR A 174 -4.93 16.23 -7.88
C TYR A 174 -6.45 15.98 -8.04
N ASP A 175 -7.28 16.86 -7.50
CA ASP A 175 -8.75 16.70 -7.54
C ASP A 175 -9.33 16.80 -8.96
N ALA A 176 -8.73 17.63 -9.83
CA ALA A 176 -9.13 17.75 -11.22
C ALA A 176 -8.72 16.53 -12.06
N LEU A 177 -7.58 15.94 -11.76
CA LEU A 177 -7.04 14.79 -12.49
C LEU A 177 -7.63 13.46 -12.01
N TRP A 178 -7.80 13.28 -10.71
CA TRP A 178 -8.49 12.12 -10.15
C TRP A 178 -10.01 12.32 -10.14
N THR A 179 -10.60 12.35 -11.34
CA THR A 179 -12.05 12.47 -11.51
C THR A 179 -12.78 11.25 -10.92
N PRO A 180 -14.09 11.38 -10.55
CA PRO A 180 -14.89 10.26 -10.07
C PRO A 180 -14.86 9.03 -11.00
N ALA A 181 -14.84 9.24 -12.32
CA ALA A 181 -14.77 8.16 -13.29
C ALA A 181 -13.42 7.41 -13.25
N ARG A 182 -12.31 8.14 -13.17
CA ARG A 182 -10.96 7.55 -13.05
C ARG A 182 -10.78 6.80 -11.73
N MET A 183 -11.24 7.40 -10.63
CA MET A 183 -11.24 6.73 -9.33
C MET A 183 -12.01 5.41 -9.39
N GLN A 184 -13.22 5.43 -10.00
CA GLN A 184 -14.05 4.23 -10.08
C GLN A 184 -13.36 3.11 -10.85
N ARG A 185 -12.71 3.40 -11.98
CA ARG A 185 -12.01 2.41 -12.80
C ARG A 185 -10.94 1.63 -12.00
N VAL A 186 -10.11 2.32 -11.22
CA VAL A 186 -9.06 1.68 -10.42
C VAL A 186 -9.63 0.99 -9.18
N ILE A 187 -10.69 1.54 -8.57
CA ILE A 187 -11.38 0.92 -7.45
C ILE A 187 -12.04 -0.39 -7.88
N ASP A 188 -12.74 -0.41 -9.02
CA ASP A 188 -13.38 -1.61 -9.55
C ASP A 188 -12.34 -2.72 -9.81
N ALA A 189 -11.18 -2.36 -10.36
CA ALA A 189 -10.08 -3.30 -10.56
C ALA A 189 -9.54 -3.83 -9.22
N ALA A 190 -9.29 -2.96 -8.23
CA ALA A 190 -8.82 -3.37 -6.91
C ALA A 190 -9.80 -4.33 -6.22
N VAL A 191 -11.11 -4.04 -6.30
CA VAL A 191 -12.15 -4.89 -5.73
C VAL A 191 -12.27 -6.22 -6.48
N ALA A 192 -12.27 -6.20 -7.80
CA ALA A 192 -12.38 -7.41 -8.64
C ALA A 192 -11.22 -8.39 -8.41
N HIS A 193 -10.03 -7.87 -8.16
CA HIS A 193 -8.82 -8.68 -7.91
C HIS A 193 -8.51 -8.87 -6.41
N HIS A 194 -9.39 -8.42 -5.51
CA HIS A 194 -9.22 -8.51 -4.05
C HIS A 194 -7.93 -7.87 -3.53
N VAL A 195 -7.49 -6.79 -4.18
CA VAL A 195 -6.30 -6.02 -3.79
C VAL A 195 -6.68 -4.95 -2.78
N ALA A 196 -6.01 -4.93 -1.62
CA ALA A 196 -6.19 -3.89 -0.63
C ALA A 196 -5.52 -2.58 -1.08
N ILE A 197 -6.16 -1.46 -0.79
CA ILE A 197 -5.69 -0.12 -1.15
C ILE A 197 -4.93 0.46 0.02
N GLU A 198 -3.69 0.83 -0.18
CA GLU A 198 -2.88 1.43 0.88
C GLU A 198 -3.40 2.82 1.28
N LEU A 199 -3.37 3.11 2.57
CA LEU A 199 -3.42 4.46 3.13
C LEU A 199 -1.99 4.86 3.45
N ASN A 200 -1.35 5.56 2.52
CA ASN A 200 0.08 5.87 2.54
C ASN A 200 0.35 7.14 3.34
N SER A 201 1.16 7.04 4.38
CA SER A 201 1.42 8.16 5.28
C SER A 201 2.45 9.13 4.75
N HIS A 202 3.47 8.65 4.02
CA HIS A 202 4.51 9.50 3.44
C HIS A 202 3.94 10.48 2.39
N PHE A 203 3.28 9.95 1.37
CA PHE A 203 2.69 10.75 0.30
C PHE A 203 1.32 11.34 0.66
N ARG A 204 0.71 10.92 1.77
CA ARG A 204 -0.63 11.33 2.24
C ARG A 204 -1.71 11.08 1.19
N VAL A 205 -1.70 9.89 0.61
CA VAL A 205 -2.66 9.41 -0.39
C VAL A 205 -3.30 8.10 0.05
N PRO A 206 -4.48 7.77 -0.51
CA PRO A 206 -5.36 8.54 -1.38
C PRO A 206 -6.21 9.58 -0.62
N SER A 207 -6.91 10.45 -1.33
CA SER A 207 -7.81 11.46 -0.74
C SER A 207 -9.02 10.83 -0.02
N ALA A 208 -9.64 11.59 0.90
CA ALA A 208 -10.84 11.13 1.59
C ALA A 208 -12.03 10.86 0.64
N ALA A 209 -12.11 11.59 -0.48
CA ALA A 209 -13.12 11.34 -1.50
C ALA A 209 -12.93 9.97 -2.14
N PHE A 210 -11.68 9.62 -2.47
CA PHE A 210 -11.32 8.31 -2.98
C PHE A 210 -11.63 7.19 -1.96
N VAL A 211 -11.18 7.35 -0.71
CA VAL A 211 -11.39 6.34 0.35
C VAL A 211 -12.86 6.05 0.59
N ARG A 212 -13.70 7.10 0.67
CA ARG A 212 -15.16 6.91 0.83
C ARG A 212 -15.78 6.16 -0.33
N ARG A 213 -15.36 6.46 -1.57
CA ARG A 213 -15.82 5.75 -2.77
C ARG A 213 -15.37 4.30 -2.77
N ALA A 214 -14.11 4.04 -2.48
CA ALA A 214 -13.55 2.69 -2.41
C ALA A 214 -14.22 1.84 -1.31
N LYS A 215 -14.46 2.43 -0.13
CA LYS A 215 -15.23 1.78 0.94
C LYS A 215 -16.65 1.40 0.48
N ALA A 216 -17.36 2.32 -0.17
CA ALA A 216 -18.70 2.06 -0.69
C ALA A 216 -18.72 0.92 -1.73
N ALA A 217 -17.63 0.74 -2.47
CA ALA A 217 -17.43 -0.38 -3.41
C ALA A 217 -16.98 -1.69 -2.73
N GLY A 218 -16.76 -1.71 -1.41
CA GLY A 218 -16.34 -2.90 -0.67
C GLY A 218 -14.83 -3.17 -0.68
N ALA A 219 -14.01 -2.21 -1.07
CA ALA A 219 -12.56 -2.35 -1.04
C ALA A 219 -12.03 -2.57 0.38
N LYS A 220 -10.90 -3.27 0.50
CA LYS A 220 -10.10 -3.34 1.73
C LYS A 220 -8.98 -2.31 1.68
N PHE A 221 -8.46 -1.97 2.87
CA PHE A 221 -7.40 -0.98 3.02
C PHE A 221 -6.25 -1.54 3.84
N SER A 222 -5.03 -1.10 3.55
CA SER A 222 -3.86 -1.34 4.39
C SER A 222 -3.28 -0.03 4.87
N PHE A 223 -2.45 -0.07 5.92
CA PHE A 223 -1.67 1.09 6.34
C PHE A 223 -0.22 0.89 5.90
N GLY A 224 0.42 1.97 5.46
CA GLY A 224 1.83 2.01 5.12
C GLY A 224 2.46 3.33 5.52
N SER A 225 3.62 3.27 6.18
CA SER A 225 4.44 4.46 6.40
C SER A 225 5.12 4.90 5.11
N ASN A 226 5.54 3.96 4.27
CA ASN A 226 6.38 4.19 3.10
C ASN A 226 7.66 4.98 3.46
N GLU A 227 8.26 4.58 4.56
CA GLU A 227 9.48 5.18 5.09
C GLU A 227 10.64 4.18 5.04
N HIS A 228 11.84 4.71 4.84
CA HIS A 228 13.08 3.95 4.86
C HIS A 228 13.77 4.19 6.21
N VAL A 229 13.99 3.14 6.99
CA VAL A 229 14.68 3.15 8.29
C VAL A 229 14.08 4.16 9.28
N HIS A 230 14.17 5.45 8.96
CA HIS A 230 13.64 6.53 9.79
C HIS A 230 12.17 6.77 9.49
N GLY A 231 11.35 6.86 10.55
CA GLY A 231 9.91 7.12 10.40
C GLY A 231 9.05 5.88 10.17
N ILE A 232 9.61 4.67 10.00
CA ILE A 232 8.81 3.44 9.90
C ILE A 232 7.90 3.30 11.13
N GLY A 233 6.65 2.88 10.89
CA GLY A 233 5.61 2.83 11.92
C GLY A 233 4.80 4.11 12.06
N ASN A 234 5.15 5.20 11.36
CA ASN A 234 4.31 6.38 11.26
C ASN A 234 3.14 6.12 10.31
N ILE A 235 2.05 5.61 10.85
CA ILE A 235 0.80 5.34 10.12
C ILE A 235 -0.31 6.34 10.47
N ASP A 236 0.06 7.51 10.98
CA ASP A 236 -0.91 8.49 11.52
C ASP A 236 -1.87 9.03 10.48
N TYR A 237 -1.40 9.28 9.24
CA TYR A 237 -2.28 9.66 8.15
C TYR A 237 -3.32 8.57 7.87
N GLY A 238 -2.89 7.32 7.79
CA GLY A 238 -3.78 6.18 7.56
C GLY A 238 -4.84 6.05 8.65
N LEU A 239 -4.46 6.16 9.92
CA LEU A 239 -5.38 6.11 11.05
C LEU A 239 -6.36 7.29 11.06
N ALA A 240 -5.89 8.52 10.76
CA ALA A 240 -6.73 9.70 10.65
C ALA A 240 -7.73 9.55 9.49
N MET A 241 -7.28 9.07 8.33
CA MET A 241 -8.12 8.81 7.16
C MET A 241 -9.16 7.74 7.44
N ALA A 242 -8.78 6.64 8.11
CA ALA A 242 -9.70 5.59 8.51
C ALA A 242 -10.81 6.12 9.42
N LYS A 243 -10.45 6.96 10.41
CA LYS A 243 -11.42 7.64 11.27
C LYS A 243 -12.34 8.57 10.47
N GLN A 244 -11.76 9.43 9.62
CA GLN A 244 -12.50 10.42 8.81
C GLN A 244 -13.48 9.77 7.84
N CYS A 245 -13.16 8.59 7.32
CA CYS A 245 -13.99 7.84 6.37
C CYS A 245 -14.81 6.74 7.02
N GLY A 246 -14.77 6.61 8.34
CA GLY A 246 -15.53 5.62 9.11
C GLY A 246 -15.14 4.18 8.81
N LEU A 247 -13.84 3.91 8.49
CA LEU A 247 -13.38 2.54 8.30
C LEU A 247 -13.42 1.78 9.62
N THR A 248 -13.72 0.50 9.53
CA THR A 248 -13.81 -0.43 10.65
C THR A 248 -12.70 -1.48 10.55
N ARG A 249 -12.54 -2.30 11.60
CA ARG A 249 -11.59 -3.42 11.58
C ARG A 249 -11.80 -4.35 10.38
N SER A 250 -13.04 -4.57 9.97
CA SER A 250 -13.37 -5.43 8.83
C SER A 250 -12.96 -4.83 7.48
N ASP A 251 -12.74 -3.51 7.41
CA ASP A 251 -12.27 -2.85 6.19
C ASP A 251 -10.74 -2.91 6.04
N ILE A 252 -10.01 -3.27 7.13
CA ILE A 252 -8.55 -3.28 7.12
C ILE A 252 -8.02 -4.67 6.80
N TYR A 253 -7.18 -4.73 5.77
CA TYR A 253 -6.41 -5.91 5.40
C TYR A 253 -5.24 -6.10 6.38
N VAL A 254 -5.11 -7.31 6.87
CA VAL A 254 -3.95 -7.76 7.65
C VAL A 254 -3.53 -9.12 7.08
N PRO A 255 -2.28 -9.29 6.68
CA PRO A 255 -1.81 -10.55 6.13
C PRO A 255 -1.94 -11.70 7.13
N THR A 256 -2.14 -12.91 6.62
CA THR A 256 -1.95 -14.12 7.41
C THR A 256 -0.48 -14.52 7.36
N ARG A 257 0.15 -14.66 8.53
CA ARG A 257 1.54 -15.12 8.59
C ARG A 257 1.66 -16.54 8.03
N ARG A 258 2.60 -16.73 7.14
CA ARG A 258 2.92 -18.03 6.56
C ARG A 258 4.10 -18.67 7.28
N SER A 259 4.19 -19.99 7.22
CA SER A 259 5.38 -20.69 7.72
C SER A 259 6.59 -20.29 6.88
N ALA A 260 7.73 -20.11 7.54
CA ALA A 260 9.01 -19.90 6.86
C ALA A 260 9.59 -21.19 6.25
N ARG A 261 8.93 -22.34 6.54
CA ARG A 261 9.33 -23.67 6.04
C ARG A 261 8.69 -23.98 4.71
#